data_e59524159eba145e575d76f4843e2393
#
_entry.id   e59524159eba145e575d76f4843e2393
#
_cell.length_a   1.000
_cell.length_b   1.000
_cell.length_c   1.000
_cell.angle_alpha   90.00
_cell.angle_beta   90.00
_cell.angle_gamma   90.00
#
_symmetry.space_group_name_H-M   'P 1'
#
loop_
_entity.id
_entity.type
_entity.pdbx_description
1 polymer ?
#
loop_
_entity_poly.entity_id
_entity_poly.type
_entity_poly.pdbx_seq_one_letter_code
_entity_poly.pdbx_strand_id
1 'polypeptide(L)'
;MLIKLDSLKNNYLFLLIFIIFCIRIIGLYFSPLEVQGDEAQYWYWSTYFDWGYYSKPPLVAWIIGFFTSIFGNSIFILKLPSLLAHFLTSFVLFNLSKAFKRNTEESLWLSITYLLFFAVSLSSNIISTDPFLLLFWSSSLLFFKICLNKKSI
;
A
#
# COMPACT_ATOMS: atom_id res chain seq x y z
N MET A 1 32.96 10.08 11.48
CA MET A 1 32.33 11.08 10.58
C MET A 1 31.43 10.41 9.53
N LEU A 2 31.86 9.39 8.81
CA LEU A 2 31.07 8.67 7.79
C LEU A 2 29.76 8.08 8.32
N ILE A 3 29.77 7.37 9.47
CA ILE A 3 28.57 6.76 10.09
C ILE A 3 27.47 7.80 10.37
N LYS A 4 27.84 9.02 10.76
CA LYS A 4 26.90 10.08 11.04
C LYS A 4 26.26 10.64 9.75
N LEU A 5 26.98 10.65 8.65
CA LEU A 5 26.49 11.05 7.33
C LEU A 5 25.48 10.05 6.77
N ASP A 6 25.78 8.74 6.90
CA ASP A 6 24.86 7.68 6.45
C ASP A 6 23.56 7.68 7.26
N SER A 7 23.64 7.93 8.57
CA SER A 7 22.44 8.06 9.42
C SER A 7 21.58 9.26 9.02
N LEU A 8 22.19 10.42 8.76
CA LEU A 8 21.48 11.62 8.32
C LEU A 8 20.80 11.36 6.96
N LYS A 9 21.51 10.76 6.00
CA LYS A 9 20.96 10.42 4.68
C LYS A 9 19.75 9.50 4.76
N ASN A 10 19.82 8.47 5.59
CA ASN A 10 18.69 7.56 5.80
C ASN A 10 17.49 8.28 6.39
N ASN A 11 17.68 9.22 7.33
CA ASN A 11 16.61 10.02 7.91
C ASN A 11 15.92 10.90 6.85
N TYR A 12 16.66 11.49 5.91
CA TYR A 12 16.06 12.25 4.80
C TYR A 12 15.25 11.37 3.87
N LEU A 13 15.68 10.13 3.59
CA LEU A 13 14.92 9.21 2.75
C LEU A 13 13.65 8.72 3.44
N PHE A 14 13.66 8.49 4.76
CA PHE A 14 12.44 8.21 5.51
C PHE A 14 11.47 9.39 5.49
N LEU A 15 11.99 10.61 5.68
CA LEU A 15 11.20 11.83 5.59
C LEU A 15 10.57 11.98 4.18
N LEU A 16 11.31 11.66 3.13
CA LEU A 16 10.80 11.71 1.76
C LEU A 16 9.64 10.73 1.55
N ILE A 17 9.73 9.50 2.06
CA ILE A 17 8.62 8.53 2.03
C ILE A 17 7.38 9.11 2.73
N PHE A 18 7.57 9.72 3.89
CA PHE A 18 6.48 10.34 4.63
C PHE A 18 5.86 11.54 3.88
N ILE A 19 6.69 12.38 3.26
CA ILE A 19 6.22 13.50 2.43
C ILE A 19 5.42 12.98 1.23
N ILE A 20 5.89 11.95 0.53
CA ILE A 20 5.15 11.32 -0.58
C ILE A 20 3.78 10.83 -0.11
N PHE A 21 3.72 10.21 1.06
CA PHE A 21 2.46 9.74 1.65
C PHE A 21 1.51 10.89 1.94
N CYS A 22 1.99 11.97 2.58
CA CYS A 22 1.17 13.15 2.87
C CYS A 22 0.64 13.81 1.60
N ILE A 23 1.50 13.99 0.58
CA ILE A 23 1.10 14.54 -0.72
C ILE A 23 -0.01 13.69 -1.36
N ARG A 24 0.09 12.36 -1.28
CA ARG A 24 -0.92 11.46 -1.84
C ARG A 24 -2.23 11.51 -1.08
N ILE A 25 -2.21 11.58 0.26
CA ILE A 25 -3.43 11.78 1.06
C ILE A 25 -4.12 13.08 0.66
N ILE A 26 -3.36 14.17 0.58
CA ILE A 26 -3.88 15.48 0.16
C ILE A 26 -4.43 15.40 -1.27
N GLY A 27 -3.67 14.79 -2.19
CA GLY A 27 -4.10 14.60 -3.56
C GLY A 27 -5.38 13.77 -3.69
N LEU A 28 -5.51 12.71 -2.90
CA LEU A 28 -6.73 11.89 -2.86
C LEU A 28 -7.93 12.68 -2.30
N TYR A 29 -7.70 13.48 -1.25
CA TYR A 29 -8.75 14.29 -0.63
C TYR A 29 -9.32 15.35 -1.60
N PHE A 30 -8.46 15.99 -2.39
CA PHE A 30 -8.84 17.00 -3.39
C PHE A 30 -9.08 16.41 -4.79
N SER A 31 -9.06 15.09 -4.93
CA SER A 31 -9.23 14.43 -6.23
C SER A 31 -10.63 14.68 -6.77
N PRO A 32 -10.76 15.14 -8.02
CA PRO A 32 -12.07 15.27 -8.68
C PRO A 32 -12.60 13.94 -9.23
N LEU A 33 -11.84 12.84 -9.04
CA LEU A 33 -12.20 11.52 -9.57
C LEU A 33 -13.37 10.93 -8.79
N GLU A 34 -14.51 10.84 -9.43
CA GLU A 34 -15.68 10.16 -8.91
C GLU A 34 -15.49 8.62 -8.89
N VAL A 35 -16.43 7.94 -8.26
CA VAL A 35 -16.50 6.47 -8.24
C VAL A 35 -16.97 5.97 -9.59
N GLN A 36 -16.22 5.09 -10.24
CA GLN A 36 -16.53 4.59 -11.57
C GLN A 36 -16.50 3.06 -11.63
N GLY A 37 -17.27 2.49 -12.55
CA GLY A 37 -17.19 1.09 -12.93
C GLY A 37 -17.14 0.11 -11.75
N ASP A 38 -16.04 -0.62 -11.65
CA ASP A 38 -15.81 -1.63 -10.62
C ASP A 38 -15.83 -1.04 -9.19
N GLU A 39 -15.43 0.22 -8.99
CA GLU A 39 -15.41 0.87 -7.67
C GLU A 39 -16.83 0.99 -7.11
N ALA A 40 -17.80 1.40 -7.96
CA ALA A 40 -19.21 1.47 -7.58
C ALA A 40 -19.76 0.09 -7.22
N GLN A 41 -19.34 -0.95 -7.93
CA GLN A 41 -19.71 -2.32 -7.65
C GLN A 41 -19.15 -2.79 -6.30
N TYR A 42 -17.86 -2.53 -6.00
CA TYR A 42 -17.28 -2.85 -4.69
C TYR A 42 -17.94 -2.09 -3.56
N TRP A 43 -18.26 -0.81 -3.77
CA TRP A 43 -18.99 -0.02 -2.78
C TRP A 43 -20.38 -0.60 -2.54
N TYR A 44 -21.15 -0.95 -3.57
CA TYR A 44 -22.45 -1.60 -3.42
C TYR A 44 -22.33 -2.89 -2.63
N TRP A 45 -21.37 -3.76 -2.97
CA TRP A 45 -21.14 -5.01 -2.24
C TRP A 45 -20.73 -4.79 -0.77
N SER A 46 -20.10 -3.69 -0.46
CA SER A 46 -19.70 -3.37 0.91
C SER A 46 -20.90 -3.02 1.82
N THR A 47 -22.08 -2.78 1.26
CA THR A 47 -23.29 -2.48 2.03
C THR A 47 -23.94 -3.71 2.65
N TYR A 48 -23.56 -4.90 2.22
CA TYR A 48 -24.00 -6.18 2.80
C TYR A 48 -22.85 -7.17 2.87
N PHE A 49 -22.77 -7.89 3.99
CA PHE A 49 -21.72 -8.87 4.19
C PHE A 49 -22.07 -10.19 3.50
N ASP A 50 -21.17 -10.66 2.64
CA ASP A 50 -21.23 -11.99 2.02
C ASP A 50 -19.82 -12.60 1.92
N TRP A 51 -19.74 -13.95 1.83
CA TRP A 51 -18.50 -14.70 1.66
C TRP A 51 -17.97 -14.70 0.22
N GLY A 52 -18.73 -14.20 -0.72
CA GLY A 52 -18.36 -14.05 -2.13
C GLY A 52 -19.41 -13.25 -2.87
N TYR A 53 -18.96 -12.54 -3.89
CA TYR A 53 -19.81 -11.73 -4.75
C TYR A 53 -19.75 -12.25 -6.18
N TYR A 54 -20.71 -11.85 -7.01
CA TYR A 54 -20.93 -12.40 -8.35
C TYR A 54 -19.67 -12.65 -9.18
N SER A 55 -18.67 -11.75 -9.13
CA SER A 55 -17.49 -11.83 -10.01
C SER A 55 -16.16 -11.67 -9.29
N LYS A 56 -16.15 -11.37 -7.99
CA LYS A 56 -14.92 -11.00 -7.27
C LYS A 56 -14.88 -11.58 -5.85
N PRO A 57 -13.66 -11.80 -5.32
CA PRO A 57 -13.46 -12.16 -3.92
C PRO A 57 -13.96 -11.07 -2.97
N PRO A 58 -14.38 -11.42 -1.74
CA PRO A 58 -15.06 -10.49 -0.84
C PRO A 58 -14.17 -9.44 -0.17
N LEU A 59 -12.85 -9.65 -0.14
CA LEU A 59 -11.91 -8.85 0.65
C LEU A 59 -12.04 -7.34 0.43
N VAL A 60 -12.14 -6.89 -0.81
CA VAL A 60 -12.21 -5.44 -1.13
C VAL A 60 -13.50 -4.86 -0.57
N ALA A 61 -14.64 -5.53 -0.75
CA ALA A 61 -15.93 -5.11 -0.22
C ALA A 61 -15.90 -5.07 1.33
N TRP A 62 -15.31 -6.06 1.98
CA TRP A 62 -15.17 -6.07 3.44
C TRP A 62 -14.31 -4.91 3.96
N ILE A 63 -13.20 -4.61 3.28
CA ILE A 63 -12.32 -3.50 3.65
C ILE A 63 -13.07 -2.17 3.48
N ILE A 64 -13.76 -1.96 2.37
CA ILE A 64 -14.59 -0.77 2.16
C ILE A 64 -15.65 -0.66 3.26
N GLY A 65 -16.41 -1.73 3.51
CA GLY A 65 -17.44 -1.76 4.54
C GLY A 65 -16.88 -1.43 5.93
N PHE A 66 -15.72 -1.95 6.29
CA PHE A 66 -15.03 -1.62 7.53
C PHE A 66 -14.70 -0.12 7.62
N PHE A 67 -14.07 0.45 6.59
CA PHE A 67 -13.69 1.87 6.60
C PHE A 67 -14.92 2.79 6.60
N THR A 68 -15.92 2.50 5.77
CA THR A 68 -17.13 3.34 5.69
C THR A 68 -18.01 3.26 6.94
N SER A 69 -18.02 2.13 7.65
CA SER A 69 -18.73 1.99 8.92
C SER A 69 -18.13 2.82 10.05
N ILE A 70 -16.83 3.06 10.03
CA ILE A 70 -16.11 3.83 11.07
C ILE A 70 -16.03 5.32 10.71
N PHE A 71 -15.69 5.64 9.46
CA PHE A 71 -15.33 6.99 9.04
C PHE A 71 -16.42 7.66 8.17
N GLY A 72 -17.51 6.96 7.89
CA GLY A 72 -18.61 7.47 7.07
C GLY A 72 -18.40 7.26 5.57
N ASN A 73 -19.49 7.48 4.81
CA ASN A 73 -19.52 7.30 3.36
C ASN A 73 -19.03 8.55 2.63
N SER A 74 -17.79 8.56 2.19
CA SER A 74 -17.26 9.57 1.29
C SER A 74 -16.35 8.91 0.25
N ILE A 75 -16.17 9.54 -0.90
CA ILE A 75 -15.28 9.06 -1.98
C ILE A 75 -13.85 8.90 -1.46
N PHE A 76 -13.39 9.83 -0.62
CA PHE A 76 -12.10 9.78 0.03
C PHE A 76 -11.95 8.50 0.89
N ILE A 77 -12.91 8.22 1.77
CA ILE A 77 -12.87 7.05 2.66
C ILE A 77 -12.95 5.74 1.86
N LEU A 78 -13.73 5.72 0.78
CA LEU A 78 -13.84 4.57 -0.10
C LEU A 78 -12.50 4.23 -0.76
N LYS A 79 -11.73 5.23 -1.20
CA LYS A 79 -10.45 5.04 -1.91
C LYS A 79 -9.23 4.96 -0.98
N LEU A 80 -9.33 5.46 0.24
CA LEU A 80 -8.24 5.48 1.22
C LEU A 80 -7.57 4.12 1.45
N PRO A 81 -8.29 2.98 1.52
CA PRO A 81 -7.67 1.66 1.70
C PRO A 81 -6.66 1.29 0.62
N SER A 82 -6.88 1.67 -0.66
CA SER A 82 -5.92 1.42 -1.74
C SER A 82 -4.61 2.18 -1.53
N LEU A 83 -4.70 3.45 -1.15
CA LEU A 83 -3.52 4.26 -0.83
C LEU A 83 -2.74 3.66 0.34
N LEU A 84 -3.43 3.25 1.40
CA LEU A 84 -2.81 2.62 2.56
C LEU A 84 -2.16 1.28 2.20
N ALA A 85 -2.80 0.46 1.36
CA ALA A 85 -2.25 -0.82 0.90
C ALA A 85 -0.93 -0.61 0.14
N HIS A 86 -0.85 0.36 -0.77
CA HIS A 86 0.39 0.70 -1.46
C HIS A 86 1.46 1.24 -0.51
N PHE A 87 1.08 2.04 0.47
CA PHE A 87 2.03 2.53 1.46
C PHE A 87 2.58 1.39 2.32
N LEU A 88 1.74 0.48 2.79
CA LEU A 88 2.16 -0.73 3.50
C LEU A 88 3.05 -1.63 2.63
N THR A 89 2.72 -1.79 1.34
CA THR A 89 3.56 -2.53 0.40
C THR A 89 4.97 -1.95 0.32
N SER A 90 5.13 -0.63 0.34
CA SER A 90 6.46 -0.01 0.34
C SER A 90 7.31 -0.40 1.55
N PHE A 91 6.70 -0.53 2.74
CA PHE A 91 7.39 -1.05 3.93
C PHE A 91 7.71 -2.55 3.83
N VAL A 92 6.81 -3.33 3.23
CA VAL A 92 7.08 -4.75 2.98
C VAL A 92 8.28 -4.90 2.04
N LEU A 93 8.36 -4.11 0.97
CA LEU A 93 9.48 -4.11 0.03
C LEU A 93 10.79 -3.66 0.69
N PHE A 94 10.76 -2.67 1.58
CA PHE A 94 11.90 -2.30 2.40
C PHE A 94 12.42 -3.50 3.20
N ASN A 95 11.55 -4.19 3.92
CA ASN A 95 11.93 -5.34 4.73
C ASN A 95 12.37 -6.54 3.87
N LEU A 96 11.75 -6.74 2.72
CA LEU A 96 12.16 -7.77 1.76
C LEU A 96 13.58 -7.51 1.26
N SER A 97 13.90 -6.27 0.90
CA SER A 97 15.25 -5.85 0.52
C SER A 97 16.27 -6.13 1.64
N LYS A 98 15.91 -5.79 2.90
CA LYS A 98 16.73 -6.10 4.07
C LYS A 98 16.94 -7.61 4.26
N ALA A 99 15.90 -8.44 4.01
CA ALA A 99 16.00 -9.90 4.07
C ALA A 99 16.96 -10.47 3.02
N PHE A 100 17.19 -9.76 1.91
CA PHE A 100 18.26 -10.02 0.92
C PHE A 100 19.60 -9.38 1.27
N LYS A 101 19.79 -8.95 2.52
CA LYS A 101 21.06 -8.36 3.04
C LYS A 101 21.48 -7.06 2.33
N ARG A 102 20.53 -6.34 1.72
CA ARG A 102 20.80 -5.01 1.16
C ARG A 102 21.02 -3.98 2.27
N ASN A 103 21.75 -2.93 2.00
CA ASN A 103 21.94 -1.83 2.94
C ASN A 103 20.64 -1.03 3.12
N THR A 104 20.58 -0.15 4.11
CA THR A 104 19.36 0.61 4.44
C THR A 104 19.02 1.61 3.34
N GLU A 105 20.02 2.25 2.77
CA GLU A 105 19.84 3.23 1.69
C GLU A 105 19.20 2.59 0.45
N GLU A 106 19.74 1.46 -0.03
CA GLU A 106 19.19 0.73 -1.17
C GLU A 106 17.74 0.30 -0.93
N SER A 107 17.45 -0.15 0.31
CA SER A 107 16.12 -0.58 0.70
C SER A 107 15.12 0.59 0.72
N LEU A 108 15.55 1.77 1.15
CA LEU A 108 14.73 2.98 1.13
C LEU A 108 14.49 3.47 -0.31
N TRP A 109 15.51 3.44 -1.15
CA TRP A 109 15.36 3.79 -2.56
C TRP A 109 14.39 2.87 -3.29
N LEU A 110 14.40 1.55 -2.99
CA LEU A 110 13.42 0.61 -3.54
C LEU A 110 11.98 1.03 -3.16
N SER A 111 11.77 1.37 -1.88
CA SER A 111 10.44 1.82 -1.40
C SER A 111 9.98 3.11 -2.07
N ILE A 112 10.89 4.08 -2.21
CA ILE A 112 10.62 5.36 -2.88
C ILE A 112 10.29 5.14 -4.36
N THR A 113 11.10 4.34 -5.06
CA THR A 113 10.88 4.02 -6.48
C THR A 113 9.53 3.35 -6.69
N TYR A 114 9.15 2.39 -5.82
CA TYR A 114 7.82 1.77 -5.85
C TYR A 114 6.71 2.80 -5.69
N LEU A 115 6.81 3.67 -4.69
CA LEU A 115 5.79 4.70 -4.47
C LEU A 115 5.70 5.71 -5.62
N LEU A 116 6.80 6.07 -6.24
CA LEU A 116 6.83 7.01 -7.38
C LEU A 116 6.47 6.36 -8.71
N PHE A 117 6.34 5.04 -8.76
CA PHE A 117 5.97 4.36 -10.00
C PHE A 117 4.58 4.80 -10.48
N PHE A 118 4.46 5.13 -11.77
CA PHE A 118 3.25 5.73 -12.33
C PHE A 118 1.99 4.88 -12.08
N ALA A 119 2.07 3.58 -12.34
CA ALA A 119 0.94 2.68 -12.12
C ALA A 119 0.51 2.62 -10.64
N VAL A 120 1.46 2.64 -9.70
CA VAL A 120 1.19 2.70 -8.25
C VAL A 120 0.53 4.02 -7.87
N SER A 121 0.98 5.13 -8.49
CA SER A 121 0.39 6.45 -8.28
C SER A 121 -1.06 6.53 -8.75
N LEU A 122 -1.38 5.96 -9.90
CA LEU A 122 -2.75 5.87 -10.40
C LEU A 122 -3.60 4.93 -9.54
N SER A 123 -3.11 3.72 -9.28
CA SER A 123 -3.82 2.70 -8.50
C SER A 123 -4.11 3.15 -7.06
N SER A 124 -3.31 4.06 -6.50
CA SER A 124 -3.57 4.64 -5.18
C SER A 124 -4.84 5.50 -5.11
N ASN A 125 -5.36 5.97 -6.27
CA ASN A 125 -6.56 6.79 -6.37
C ASN A 125 -7.80 5.98 -6.81
N ILE A 126 -7.66 4.67 -6.96
CA ILE A 126 -8.71 3.77 -7.44
C ILE A 126 -8.83 2.62 -6.45
N ILE A 127 -10.05 2.33 -5.98
CA ILE A 127 -10.26 1.13 -5.16
C ILE A 127 -10.42 -0.09 -6.06
N SER A 128 -9.49 -1.03 -5.95
CA SER A 128 -9.47 -2.27 -6.73
C SER A 128 -8.85 -3.42 -5.95
N THR A 129 -8.79 -4.60 -6.56
CA THR A 129 -8.12 -5.77 -5.97
C THR A 129 -6.60 -5.65 -5.97
N ASP A 130 -6.01 -4.90 -6.90
CA ASP A 130 -4.58 -4.89 -7.18
C ASP A 130 -3.70 -4.38 -6.03
N PRO A 131 -4.05 -3.28 -5.30
CA PRO A 131 -3.29 -2.83 -4.14
C PRO A 131 -3.15 -3.91 -3.07
N PHE A 132 -4.22 -4.64 -2.80
CA PHE A 132 -4.23 -5.72 -1.79
C PHE A 132 -3.49 -6.95 -2.29
N LEU A 133 -3.62 -7.30 -3.57
CA LEU A 133 -2.86 -8.38 -4.20
C LEU A 133 -1.35 -8.12 -4.06
N LEU A 134 -0.89 -6.92 -4.40
CA LEU A 134 0.52 -6.53 -4.28
C LEU A 134 1.01 -6.59 -2.83
N LEU A 135 0.20 -6.13 -1.88
CA LEU A 135 0.52 -6.18 -0.46
C LEU A 135 0.68 -7.62 0.03
N PHE A 136 -0.27 -8.48 -0.25
CA PHE A 136 -0.23 -9.87 0.23
C PHE A 136 0.82 -10.70 -0.51
N TRP A 137 1.00 -10.49 -1.81
CA TRP A 137 2.04 -11.18 -2.57
C TRP A 137 3.44 -10.81 -2.08
N SER A 138 3.74 -9.52 -1.96
CA SER A 138 5.04 -9.06 -1.44
C SER A 138 5.27 -9.53 0.00
N SER A 139 4.23 -9.55 0.84
CA SER A 139 4.30 -10.08 2.20
C SER A 139 4.62 -11.58 2.21
N SER A 140 4.00 -12.36 1.34
CA SER A 140 4.27 -13.80 1.20
C SER A 140 5.73 -14.05 0.81
N LEU A 141 6.27 -13.27 -0.14
CA LEU A 141 7.68 -13.35 -0.53
C LEU A 141 8.62 -12.99 0.63
N LEU A 142 8.28 -11.98 1.42
CA LEU A 142 9.05 -11.60 2.62
C LEU A 142 9.10 -12.74 3.63
N PHE A 143 7.93 -13.30 3.99
CA PHE A 143 7.87 -14.40 4.96
C PHE A 143 8.59 -15.65 4.44
N PHE A 144 8.43 -15.99 3.17
CA PHE A 144 9.17 -17.09 2.55
C PHE A 144 10.69 -16.87 2.65
N LYS A 145 11.17 -15.68 2.34
CA LYS A 145 12.60 -15.35 2.45
C LYS A 145 13.12 -15.43 3.89
N ILE A 146 12.33 -14.95 4.86
CA ILE A 146 12.69 -15.05 6.29
C ILE A 146 12.81 -16.53 6.71
N CYS A 147 11.86 -17.38 6.27
CA CYS A 147 11.92 -18.82 6.57
C CYS A 147 13.16 -19.50 5.98
N LEU A 148 13.54 -19.15 4.73
CA LEU A 148 14.76 -19.66 4.12
C LEU A 148 16.01 -19.24 4.89
N ASN A 149 16.07 -17.99 5.32
CA ASN A 149 17.21 -17.47 6.08
C ASN A 149 17.38 -18.19 7.44
N LYS A 150 16.26 -18.58 8.10
CA LYS A 150 16.29 -19.34 9.36
C LYS A 150 16.76 -20.78 9.21
N LYS A 151 16.54 -21.41 8.05
CA LYS A 151 16.99 -22.80 7.78
C LYS A 151 18.46 -22.89 7.38
N SER A 152 19.10 -21.77 7.10
CA SER A 152 20.52 -21.67 6.70
C SER A 152 21.47 -21.48 7.88
N ILE A 153 20.98 -21.60 9.11
CA ILE A 153 21.74 -21.61 10.37
C ILE A 153 21.73 -23.03 10.95
#